data_72f4583b858d677bbea87af18bc61060
#
_entry.id   72f4583b858d677bbea87af18bc61060
#
_cell.length_a   1.000
_cell.length_b   1.000
_cell.length_c   1.000
_cell.angle_alpha   90.00
_cell.angle_beta   90.00
_cell.angle_gamma   90.00
#
_symmetry.space_group_name_H-M   'P 1'
#
loop_
_entity.id
_entity.type
_entity.pdbx_description
1 polymer ?
#
loop_
_entity_poly.entity_id
_entity_poly.type
_entity_poly.pdbx_seq_one_letter_code
_entity_poly.pdbx_strand_id
1 'polypeptide(L)'
;MAIAFESQRLTVVEVAEGLDLSKHSFLLERIPQILTPAVVENLPPYFHEIGSSEQARIWLERMLSESRLLQVETEEHDLIGFLFAYVENDESAHIGYLLAEAYWGRGLASELLQGFINEVEQSESWLKLIGGVDQYNIASAKLLKKLGFIEQPANDCGVVFYEYTIPRPQS
;
A
#
# COMPACT_ATOMS: atom_id res chain seq x y z
N MET A 1 16.00 -6.00 -5.24
CA MET A 1 16.38 -4.81 -4.44
C MET A 1 15.18 -4.27 -3.69
N ALA A 2 15.39 -3.84 -2.45
CA ALA A 2 14.32 -3.25 -1.66
C ALA A 2 13.89 -1.91 -2.25
N ILE A 3 12.59 -1.64 -2.20
CA ILE A 3 12.04 -0.36 -2.64
C ILE A 3 12.17 0.65 -1.50
N ALA A 4 12.72 1.80 -1.80
CA ALA A 4 12.81 2.90 -0.83
C ALA A 4 12.78 4.22 -1.59
N PHE A 5 11.99 5.18 -1.10
CA PHE A 5 11.94 6.50 -1.71
C PHE A 5 11.49 7.55 -0.71
N GLU A 6 11.74 8.79 -1.04
CA GLU A 6 11.30 9.93 -0.26
C GLU A 6 10.48 10.86 -1.14
N SER A 7 9.46 11.48 -0.57
CA SER A 7 8.70 12.55 -1.20
C SER A 7 8.82 13.79 -0.32
N GLN A 8 8.06 14.83 -0.65
CA GLN A 8 8.14 16.08 0.11
C GLN A 8 7.87 15.91 1.61
N ARG A 9 6.91 15.03 1.96
CA ARG A 9 6.47 14.86 3.36
C ARG A 9 6.61 13.43 3.88
N LEU A 10 7.02 12.48 3.03
CA LEU A 10 7.00 11.06 3.38
C LEU A 10 8.34 10.39 3.13
N THR A 11 8.65 9.42 3.98
CA THR A 11 9.74 8.47 3.77
C THR A 11 9.11 7.08 3.71
N VAL A 12 9.39 6.35 2.65
CA VAL A 12 8.78 5.04 2.40
C VAL A 12 9.88 4.00 2.20
N VAL A 13 9.82 2.94 3.00
CA VAL A 13 10.86 1.91 2.99
C VAL A 13 10.22 0.53 3.04
N GLU A 14 10.68 -0.37 2.18
CA GLU A 14 10.22 -1.74 2.17
C GLU A 14 10.68 -2.48 3.43
N VAL A 15 9.75 -3.20 4.06
CA VAL A 15 10.03 -4.02 5.23
C VAL A 15 10.67 -5.33 4.77
N ALA A 16 11.83 -5.67 5.33
CA ALA A 16 12.57 -6.85 4.91
C ALA A 16 11.84 -8.14 5.27
N GLU A 17 11.77 -9.08 4.32
CA GLU A 17 11.28 -10.41 4.57
C GLU A 17 12.21 -11.09 5.57
N GLY A 18 11.64 -11.85 6.50
CA GLY A 18 12.43 -12.51 7.54
C GLY A 18 12.86 -11.62 8.69
N LEU A 19 12.26 -10.42 8.77
CA LEU A 19 12.50 -9.49 9.86
C LEU A 19 12.25 -10.15 11.21
N ASP A 20 13.18 -9.98 12.16
CA ASP A 20 12.99 -10.45 13.52
C ASP A 20 12.03 -9.54 14.26
N LEU A 21 10.76 -9.94 14.32
CA LEU A 21 9.69 -9.13 14.89
C LEU A 21 9.84 -8.94 16.40
N SER A 22 10.62 -9.81 17.07
CA SER A 22 10.86 -9.64 18.51
C SER A 22 11.66 -8.38 18.83
N LYS A 23 12.39 -7.85 17.84
CA LYS A 23 13.18 -6.61 17.96
C LYS A 23 12.44 -5.36 17.49
N HIS A 24 11.18 -5.52 17.06
CA HIS A 24 10.38 -4.44 16.49
C HIS A 24 9.07 -4.23 17.24
N SER A 25 9.13 -4.23 18.57
CA SER A 25 7.95 -4.04 19.43
C SER A 25 7.20 -2.74 19.13
N PHE A 26 7.93 -1.68 18.78
CA PHE A 26 7.31 -0.39 18.44
C PHE A 26 6.39 -0.53 17.23
N LEU A 27 6.84 -1.25 16.20
CA LEU A 27 6.03 -1.50 14.99
C LEU A 27 4.76 -2.27 15.35
N LEU A 28 4.89 -3.32 16.18
CA LEU A 28 3.75 -4.14 16.57
C LEU A 28 2.75 -3.38 17.45
N GLU A 29 3.23 -2.43 18.26
CA GLU A 29 2.35 -1.59 19.06
C GLU A 29 1.62 -0.54 18.20
N ARG A 30 2.28 -0.05 17.17
CA ARG A 30 1.73 0.99 16.30
C ARG A 30 0.67 0.46 15.32
N ILE A 31 0.83 -0.75 14.83
CA ILE A 31 -0.08 -1.34 13.84
C ILE A 31 -1.56 -1.30 14.29
N PRO A 32 -1.93 -1.72 15.51
CA PRO A 32 -3.33 -1.63 15.93
C PRO A 32 -3.88 -0.20 15.95
N GLN A 33 -3.04 0.78 16.16
CA GLN A 33 -3.43 2.19 16.17
C GLN A 33 -3.70 2.70 14.75
N ILE A 34 -3.10 2.08 13.75
CA ILE A 34 -3.30 2.43 12.33
C ILE A 34 -4.49 1.69 11.74
N LEU A 35 -4.61 0.38 12.03
CA LEU A 35 -5.66 -0.47 11.45
C LEU A 35 -6.98 -0.36 12.24
N THR A 36 -7.50 0.85 12.36
CA THR A 36 -8.78 1.10 13.02
C THR A 36 -9.94 0.69 12.11
N PRO A 37 -11.16 0.49 12.65
CA PRO A 37 -12.32 0.12 11.84
C PRO A 37 -12.56 1.01 10.62
N ALA A 38 -12.36 2.33 10.77
CA ALA A 38 -12.53 3.26 9.65
C ALA A 38 -11.50 3.02 8.54
N VAL A 39 -10.25 2.77 8.92
CA VAL A 39 -9.15 2.55 7.96
C VAL A 39 -9.35 1.25 7.18
N VAL A 40 -9.81 0.19 7.84
CA VAL A 40 -9.92 -1.13 7.22
C VAL A 40 -11.30 -1.44 6.64
N GLU A 41 -12.23 -0.50 6.70
CA GLU A 41 -13.62 -0.68 6.27
C GLU A 41 -13.75 -1.38 4.91
N ASN A 42 -12.96 -0.96 3.93
CA ASN A 42 -13.02 -1.49 2.57
C ASN A 42 -11.88 -2.47 2.24
N LEU A 43 -11.19 -2.97 3.28
CA LEU A 43 -10.09 -3.91 3.11
C LEU A 43 -10.52 -5.34 3.44
N PRO A 44 -9.77 -6.35 2.97
CA PRO A 44 -10.10 -7.75 3.23
C PRO A 44 -10.24 -8.08 4.72
N PRO A 45 -11.00 -9.15 5.05
CA PRO A 45 -11.26 -9.51 6.46
C PRO A 45 -10.03 -9.68 7.34
N TYR A 46 -8.90 -10.11 6.81
CA TYR A 46 -7.70 -10.31 7.62
C TYR A 46 -7.01 -9.01 8.05
N PHE A 47 -7.49 -7.86 7.58
CA PHE A 47 -7.06 -6.55 8.07
C PHE A 47 -7.90 -6.10 9.27
N HIS A 48 -9.02 -6.77 9.53
CA HIS A 48 -9.97 -6.36 10.56
C HIS A 48 -9.63 -6.96 11.93
N GLU A 49 -10.09 -6.29 12.97
CA GLU A 49 -9.96 -6.75 14.36
C GLU A 49 -8.51 -6.93 14.82
N ILE A 50 -7.59 -6.11 14.32
CA ILE A 50 -6.19 -6.10 14.75
C ILE A 50 -6.07 -5.15 15.94
N GLY A 51 -6.33 -5.67 17.14
CA GLY A 51 -6.38 -4.84 18.35
C GLY A 51 -5.28 -5.10 19.38
N SER A 52 -4.31 -5.98 19.07
CA SER A 52 -3.22 -6.30 19.99
C SER A 52 -1.91 -6.47 19.23
N SER A 53 -0.80 -6.45 19.97
CA SER A 53 0.53 -6.69 19.36
C SER A 53 0.65 -8.10 18.77
N GLU A 54 0.00 -9.09 19.38
CA GLU A 54 0.03 -10.46 18.86
C GLU A 54 -0.75 -10.56 17.55
N GLN A 55 -1.93 -9.94 17.48
CA GLN A 55 -2.69 -9.90 16.24
C GLN A 55 -1.95 -9.11 15.16
N ALA A 56 -1.28 -8.03 15.55
CA ALA A 56 -0.45 -7.25 14.63
C ALA A 56 0.70 -8.08 14.08
N ARG A 57 1.33 -8.91 14.90
CA ARG A 57 2.42 -9.79 14.46
C ARG A 57 1.92 -10.79 13.43
N ILE A 58 0.78 -11.42 13.68
CA ILE A 58 0.17 -12.39 12.75
C ILE A 58 -0.14 -11.72 11.41
N TRP A 59 -0.75 -10.53 11.46
CA TRP A 59 -1.08 -9.76 10.26
C TRP A 59 0.20 -9.39 9.48
N LEU A 60 1.22 -8.90 10.19
CA LEU A 60 2.47 -8.48 9.57
C LEU A 60 3.19 -9.65 8.90
N GLU A 61 3.26 -10.81 9.58
CA GLU A 61 3.86 -12.01 9.02
C GLU A 61 3.15 -12.45 7.74
N ARG A 62 1.81 -12.38 7.74
CA ARG A 62 1.02 -12.71 6.56
C ARG A 62 1.32 -11.75 5.40
N MET A 63 1.35 -10.45 5.68
CA MET A 63 1.64 -9.45 4.64
C MET A 63 3.03 -9.66 4.05
N LEU A 64 4.01 -9.95 4.89
CA LEU A 64 5.38 -10.19 4.42
C LEU A 64 5.51 -11.46 3.59
N SER A 65 4.68 -12.48 3.87
CA SER A 65 4.72 -13.73 3.10
C SER A 65 3.97 -13.65 1.78
N GLU A 66 2.95 -12.80 1.68
CA GLU A 66 2.07 -12.73 0.51
C GLU A 66 2.36 -11.56 -0.42
N SER A 67 3.05 -10.53 0.07
CA SER A 67 3.29 -9.32 -0.70
C SER A 67 4.58 -8.64 -0.29
N ARG A 68 4.99 -7.65 -1.07
CA ARG A 68 6.05 -6.73 -0.67
C ARG A 68 5.37 -5.62 0.12
N LEU A 69 5.84 -5.39 1.34
CA LEU A 69 5.23 -4.44 2.27
C LEU A 69 6.17 -3.27 2.50
N LEU A 70 5.66 -2.06 2.32
CA LEU A 70 6.41 -0.82 2.54
C LEU A 70 5.76 -0.06 3.68
N GLN A 71 6.58 0.40 4.63
CA GLN A 71 6.09 1.26 5.70
C GLN A 71 6.22 2.72 5.29
N VAL A 72 5.23 3.52 5.68
CA VAL A 72 5.12 4.93 5.33
C VAL A 72 5.30 5.76 6.58
N GLU A 73 6.31 6.62 6.58
CA GLU A 73 6.63 7.49 7.72
C GLU A 73 6.59 8.96 7.32
N THR A 74 6.30 9.83 8.29
CA THR A 74 6.40 11.28 8.12
C THR A 74 7.87 11.71 8.26
N GLU A 75 8.13 13.00 8.03
CA GLU A 75 9.44 13.61 8.25
C GLU A 75 9.92 13.44 9.70
N GLU A 76 8.99 13.32 10.64
CA GLU A 76 9.29 13.14 12.06
C GLU A 76 9.44 11.67 12.45
N HIS A 77 9.47 10.77 11.45
CA HIS A 77 9.61 9.32 11.62
C HIS A 77 8.40 8.66 12.30
N ASP A 78 7.23 9.30 12.25
CA ASP A 78 5.99 8.68 12.70
C ASP A 78 5.48 7.71 11.64
N LEU A 79 5.29 6.46 12.02
CA LEU A 79 4.70 5.46 11.14
C LEU A 79 3.20 5.76 10.99
N ILE A 80 2.75 6.03 9.76
CA ILE A 80 1.38 6.45 9.49
C ILE A 80 0.61 5.52 8.57
N GLY A 81 1.26 4.55 7.96
CA GLY A 81 0.55 3.65 7.07
C GLY A 81 1.45 2.65 6.38
N PHE A 82 0.85 1.96 5.43
CA PHE A 82 1.53 0.94 4.64
C PHE A 82 1.09 0.99 3.18
N LEU A 83 2.00 0.59 2.32
CA LEU A 83 1.72 0.31 0.92
C LEU A 83 2.16 -1.12 0.68
N PHE A 84 1.38 -1.89 -0.05
CA PHE A 84 1.72 -3.29 -0.32
C PHE A 84 1.54 -3.59 -1.80
N ALA A 85 2.40 -4.49 -2.31
CA ALA A 85 2.41 -4.86 -3.71
C ALA A 85 2.58 -6.38 -3.85
N TYR A 86 1.64 -7.00 -4.53
CA TYR A 86 1.73 -8.41 -4.90
C TYR A 86 2.09 -8.48 -6.39
N VAL A 87 3.26 -9.03 -6.69
CA VAL A 87 3.77 -9.09 -8.07
C VAL A 87 3.37 -10.41 -8.72
N GLU A 88 2.66 -10.31 -9.85
CA GLU A 88 2.23 -11.47 -10.61
C GLU A 88 3.05 -11.56 -11.89
N ASN A 89 3.67 -12.74 -12.12
CA ASN A 89 4.45 -13.02 -13.33
C ASN A 89 5.57 -12.02 -13.63
N ASP A 90 6.08 -11.32 -12.63
CA ASP A 90 7.12 -10.29 -12.76
C ASP A 90 6.73 -9.11 -13.67
N GLU A 91 5.49 -9.02 -14.10
CA GLU A 91 5.03 -8.00 -15.04
C GLU A 91 3.98 -7.06 -14.46
N SER A 92 3.14 -7.56 -13.57
CA SER A 92 2.03 -6.80 -13.01
C SER A 92 2.09 -6.81 -11.49
N ALA A 93 1.92 -5.65 -10.88
CA ALA A 93 1.87 -5.55 -9.44
C ALA A 93 0.48 -5.08 -9.00
N HIS A 94 -0.17 -5.90 -8.18
CA HIS A 94 -1.42 -5.53 -7.53
C HIS A 94 -1.07 -4.72 -6.30
N ILE A 95 -1.50 -3.47 -6.23
CA ILE A 95 -1.13 -2.57 -5.15
C ILE A 95 -2.31 -2.23 -4.25
N GLY A 96 -1.99 -1.98 -2.99
CA GLY A 96 -2.94 -1.45 -2.02
C GLY A 96 -2.21 -0.55 -1.05
N TYR A 97 -2.95 0.30 -0.37
CA TYR A 97 -2.38 1.22 0.59
C TYR A 97 -3.38 1.55 1.69
N LEU A 98 -2.87 1.97 2.83
CA LEU A 98 -3.70 2.48 3.91
C LEU A 98 -2.91 3.53 4.69
N LEU A 99 -3.62 4.50 5.23
CA LEU A 99 -3.06 5.54 6.09
C LEU A 99 -3.92 5.67 7.33
N ALA A 100 -3.28 5.95 8.47
CA ALA A 100 -3.99 6.22 9.71
C ALA A 100 -4.98 7.37 9.49
N GLU A 101 -6.17 7.26 10.10
CA GLU A 101 -7.27 8.20 9.90
C GLU A 101 -6.88 9.66 10.15
N ALA A 102 -6.03 9.92 11.15
CA ALA A 102 -5.57 11.27 11.49
C ALA A 102 -4.84 11.97 10.33
N TYR A 103 -4.37 11.20 9.35
CA TYR A 103 -3.60 11.74 8.22
C TYR A 103 -4.41 11.83 6.93
N TRP A 104 -5.71 11.53 6.98
CA TRP A 104 -6.59 11.64 5.82
C TRP A 104 -6.86 13.13 5.48
N GLY A 105 -7.22 13.36 4.22
CA GLY A 105 -7.61 14.69 3.77
C GLY A 105 -6.47 15.69 3.60
N ARG A 106 -5.24 15.21 3.58
CA ARG A 106 -4.03 16.06 3.48
C ARG A 106 -3.26 15.87 2.18
N GLY A 107 -3.77 15.05 1.26
CA GLY A 107 -3.09 14.75 0.00
C GLY A 107 -1.95 13.75 0.12
N LEU A 108 -1.79 13.10 1.28
CA LEU A 108 -0.68 12.17 1.51
C LEU A 108 -0.80 10.90 0.69
N ALA A 109 -2.01 10.38 0.48
CA ALA A 109 -2.20 9.18 -0.34
C ALA A 109 -1.78 9.43 -1.79
N SER A 110 -2.11 10.61 -2.33
CA SER A 110 -1.70 11.01 -3.67
C SER A 110 -0.18 11.12 -3.77
N GLU A 111 0.43 11.74 -2.78
CA GLU A 111 1.88 11.91 -2.71
C GLU A 111 2.58 10.55 -2.60
N LEU A 112 2.05 9.64 -1.77
CA LEU A 112 2.57 8.29 -1.59
C LEU A 112 2.55 7.52 -2.91
N LEU A 113 1.40 7.47 -3.58
CA LEU A 113 1.25 6.70 -4.81
C LEU A 113 2.04 7.31 -5.96
N GLN A 114 2.11 8.63 -6.07
CA GLN A 114 2.91 9.27 -7.10
C GLN A 114 4.40 8.96 -6.90
N GLY A 115 4.88 9.02 -5.67
CA GLY A 115 6.26 8.66 -5.34
C GLY A 115 6.55 7.20 -5.64
N PHE A 116 5.60 6.31 -5.32
CA PHE A 116 5.74 4.89 -5.60
C PHE A 116 5.82 4.62 -7.11
N ILE A 117 4.94 5.25 -7.90
CA ILE A 117 4.95 5.12 -9.36
C ILE A 117 6.30 5.56 -9.93
N ASN A 118 6.80 6.71 -9.50
CA ASN A 118 8.08 7.24 -9.97
C ASN A 118 9.23 6.28 -9.60
N GLU A 119 9.21 5.72 -8.41
CA GLU A 119 10.26 4.81 -7.96
C GLU A 119 10.26 3.49 -8.73
N VAL A 120 9.11 2.85 -8.87
CA VAL A 120 9.05 1.55 -9.56
C VAL A 120 9.31 1.66 -11.05
N GLU A 121 9.05 2.81 -11.63
CA GLU A 121 9.40 3.08 -13.03
C GLU A 121 10.91 2.99 -13.23
N GLN A 122 11.70 3.35 -12.23
CA GLN A 122 13.16 3.34 -12.28
C GLN A 122 13.78 2.06 -11.72
N SER A 123 13.20 1.51 -10.64
CA SER A 123 13.82 0.41 -9.89
C SER A 123 13.27 -0.98 -10.23
N GLU A 124 12.11 -1.05 -10.86
CA GLU A 124 11.46 -2.34 -11.16
C GLU A 124 11.22 -2.48 -12.66
N SER A 125 11.03 -3.72 -13.09
CA SER A 125 10.76 -4.03 -14.50
C SER A 125 9.28 -4.28 -14.78
N TRP A 126 8.41 -3.99 -13.84
CA TRP A 126 6.97 -4.21 -14.01
C TRP A 126 6.41 -3.39 -15.16
N LEU A 127 5.40 -3.92 -15.83
CA LEU A 127 4.77 -3.26 -16.96
C LEU A 127 3.52 -2.49 -16.55
N LYS A 128 2.84 -2.94 -15.49
CA LYS A 128 1.65 -2.25 -15.02
C LYS A 128 1.40 -2.42 -13.52
N LEU A 129 0.65 -1.47 -12.99
CA LEU A 129 0.16 -1.49 -11.61
C LEU A 129 -1.35 -1.68 -11.67
N ILE A 130 -1.88 -2.51 -10.77
CA ILE A 130 -3.32 -2.81 -10.71
C ILE A 130 -3.83 -2.47 -9.31
N GLY A 131 -4.85 -1.62 -9.23
CA GLY A 131 -5.50 -1.30 -7.96
C GLY A 131 -6.92 -1.86 -7.94
N GLY A 132 -7.25 -2.66 -6.95
CA GLY A 132 -8.61 -3.14 -6.71
C GLY A 132 -9.29 -2.25 -5.70
N VAL A 133 -10.44 -1.69 -6.02
CA VAL A 133 -11.16 -0.74 -5.18
C VAL A 133 -12.59 -1.22 -4.99
N ASP A 134 -13.04 -1.26 -3.73
CA ASP A 134 -14.45 -1.54 -3.45
C ASP A 134 -15.32 -0.54 -4.20
N GLN A 135 -16.41 -1.03 -4.83
CA GLN A 135 -17.26 -0.21 -5.68
C GLN A 135 -17.83 1.03 -4.98
N TYR A 136 -17.90 1.01 -3.65
CA TYR A 136 -18.40 2.13 -2.86
C TYR A 136 -17.31 3.06 -2.34
N ASN A 137 -16.04 2.72 -2.57
CA ASN A 137 -14.91 3.54 -2.14
C ASN A 137 -14.58 4.61 -3.19
N ILE A 138 -15.41 5.65 -3.22
CA ILE A 138 -15.33 6.71 -4.21
C ILE A 138 -14.01 7.49 -4.12
N ALA A 139 -13.51 7.71 -2.90
CA ALA A 139 -12.29 8.46 -2.69
C ALA A 139 -11.07 7.80 -3.34
N SER A 140 -10.91 6.47 -3.14
CA SER A 140 -9.82 5.74 -3.77
C SER A 140 -9.95 5.68 -5.28
N ALA A 141 -11.18 5.52 -5.79
CA ALA A 141 -11.43 5.52 -7.23
C ALA A 141 -11.00 6.85 -7.87
N LYS A 142 -11.39 7.97 -7.26
CA LYS A 142 -11.00 9.29 -7.74
C LYS A 142 -9.49 9.49 -7.71
N LEU A 143 -8.85 9.02 -6.65
CA LEU A 143 -7.40 9.13 -6.51
C LEU A 143 -6.67 8.38 -7.61
N LEU A 144 -7.05 7.13 -7.86
CA LEU A 144 -6.41 6.33 -8.90
C LEU A 144 -6.62 6.94 -10.30
N LYS A 145 -7.83 7.41 -10.59
CA LYS A 145 -8.11 8.09 -11.88
C LYS A 145 -7.26 9.34 -12.05
N LYS A 146 -7.11 10.13 -10.99
CA LYS A 146 -6.29 11.34 -11.00
C LYS A 146 -4.82 11.03 -11.32
N LEU A 147 -4.33 9.88 -10.88
CA LEU A 147 -2.95 9.46 -11.11
C LEU A 147 -2.73 8.82 -12.48
N GLY A 148 -3.79 8.64 -13.26
CA GLY A 148 -3.69 8.09 -14.61
C GLY A 148 -4.10 6.63 -14.73
N PHE A 149 -4.62 6.03 -13.65
CA PHE A 149 -5.16 4.67 -13.72
C PHE A 149 -6.46 4.66 -14.52
N ILE A 150 -6.65 3.61 -15.29
CA ILE A 150 -7.83 3.45 -16.14
C ILE A 150 -8.73 2.37 -15.58
N GLU A 151 -10.01 2.71 -15.41
CA GLU A 151 -11.00 1.76 -14.90
C GLU A 151 -11.20 0.61 -15.88
N GLN A 152 -11.18 -0.62 -15.37
CA GLN A 152 -11.38 -1.82 -16.17
C GLN A 152 -12.86 -2.21 -16.20
N PRO A 153 -13.27 -3.07 -17.14
CA PRO A 153 -14.66 -3.51 -17.23
C PRO A 153 -15.19 -4.08 -15.91
N ALA A 154 -16.45 -3.81 -15.61
CA ALA A 154 -17.09 -4.26 -14.38
C ALA A 154 -17.11 -5.80 -14.29
N ASN A 155 -17.05 -6.29 -13.07
CA ASN A 155 -17.18 -7.70 -12.75
C ASN A 155 -18.24 -7.90 -11.68
N ASP A 156 -18.54 -9.15 -11.31
CA ASP A 156 -19.61 -9.48 -10.38
C ASP A 156 -19.17 -9.52 -8.91
N CYS A 157 -17.91 -9.19 -8.61
CA CYS A 157 -17.37 -9.36 -7.25
C CYS A 157 -17.43 -8.09 -6.37
N GLY A 158 -17.96 -6.98 -6.88
CA GLY A 158 -18.06 -5.74 -6.12
C GLY A 158 -16.75 -4.97 -6.00
N VAL A 159 -15.70 -5.42 -6.67
CA VAL A 159 -14.41 -4.75 -6.71
C VAL A 159 -14.17 -4.24 -8.13
N VAL A 160 -13.82 -2.96 -8.24
CA VAL A 160 -13.49 -2.35 -9.53
C VAL A 160 -11.98 -2.30 -9.64
N PHE A 161 -11.44 -2.79 -10.75
CA PHE A 161 -10.00 -2.77 -10.99
C PHE A 161 -9.60 -1.58 -11.85
N TYR A 162 -8.46 -1.00 -11.53
CA TYR A 162 -7.87 0.13 -12.24
C TYR A 162 -6.46 -0.25 -12.62
N GLU A 163 -6.05 0.06 -13.84
CA GLU A 163 -4.70 -0.28 -14.33
C GLU A 163 -3.93 0.96 -14.75
N TYR A 164 -2.67 1.00 -14.38
CA TYR A 164 -1.71 2.02 -14.80
C TYR A 164 -0.60 1.33 -15.57
N THR A 165 -0.41 1.72 -16.83
CA THR A 165 0.68 1.19 -17.65
C THR A 165 1.94 1.99 -17.37
N ILE A 166 2.98 1.31 -16.88
CA ILE A 166 4.24 1.96 -16.57
C ILE A 166 4.98 2.25 -17.89
N PRO A 167 5.32 3.53 -18.17
CA PRO A 167 6.07 3.85 -19.38
C PRO A 167 7.41 3.14 -19.41
N ARG A 168 7.71 2.44 -20.51
CA ARG A 168 8.99 1.77 -20.70
C ARG A 168 9.61 2.21 -22.00
N PRO A 169 10.93 2.49 -22.03
CA PRO A 169 11.57 2.81 -23.27
C PRO A 169 11.51 1.60 -24.21
N GLN A 170 11.21 1.86 -25.47
CA GLN A 170 11.24 0.82 -26.48
C GLN A 170 12.69 0.52 -26.84
N SER A 171 13.06 -0.74 -26.76
CA SER A 171 14.41 -1.19 -27.12
C SER A 171 14.48 -1.59 -28.58
#